data_c53df2aace4fc9c5cb07c842520575f8
#
_entry.id   c53df2aace4fc9c5cb07c842520575f8
#
_cell.length_a   1.000
_cell.length_b   1.000
_cell.length_c   1.000
_cell.angle_alpha   90.00
_cell.angle_beta   90.00
_cell.angle_gamma   90.00
#
_symmetry.space_group_name_H-M   'P 1'
#
loop_
_entity.id
_entity.type
_entity.pdbx_description
1 polymer ?
#
loop_
_entity_poly.entity_id
_entity_poly.type
_entity_poly.pdbx_seq_one_letter_code
_entity_poly.pdbx_strand_id
1 'polypeptide(L)'
;MTYEYDIIVVGGGHAGCEAAAAAAKLGAQTLLITMDMGKFANMSCNPAVGGVAKGQIVREIDALGGRTARITDRTTLQFRMLNRSKGAAMWSPRAQCDKGRFSAEWRHELENTQNLYIWQDTAAELLFDTAGERPRVTGVRTYMGVEFTARAVILTAGTFLDGMMYCGEAHAPGGRAGDPASTGITASLAAMGFETGRMKTGTPARLDARTIDFEALEPQYGDENPSKLSFSTDTQSVKHQSPCFLVYTSPEVHATLRTGFDRSPLFNGTIHGIGPRYCPSIEDKLRTFADKEQHQLFLEPEGDNTNEYYLNGFSSSLPWEVQYEALHRIRGLEDVHIFRPGYAIEYDYFPPTQLRHTLETKLVDGLYFAGQVNGTTGYEEAAAQGLLAGINAHRKRVGESAIVLQRDEAYIGVLIDDLVTKGVDEPYRMFTSRAEYRILLRQDNADLRLTPLGHEIGLISEKDFANFERKKSCVESLISFARRTSVRAGEIDDYLKSVDSEPMKQGRKLYDILLRNEIAFAGLSRVLPKLAQLIEEKGMTTEAIEEAEIQIKYNGYIQREKFIAEKLHRLENIAIPADFDYHSMQSLTIEARQKLTRIRPTTIGQASRIPGVSPADVNVLLVKFGR
;
A
#
# COMPACT_ATOMS: atom_id res chain seq x y z
N MET A 1 37.90 -10.85 2.16
CA MET A 1 37.57 -9.69 1.33
C MET A 1 36.28 -9.12 1.90
N THR A 2 36.31 -7.93 2.42
CA THR A 2 35.09 -7.28 2.99
C THR A 2 34.52 -6.37 1.93
N TYR A 3 33.26 -6.59 1.56
CA TYR A 3 32.54 -5.72 0.60
C TYR A 3 31.78 -4.68 1.42
N GLU A 4 32.15 -3.41 1.23
CA GLU A 4 31.53 -2.28 1.94
C GLU A 4 30.51 -1.56 1.06
N TYR A 5 29.33 -1.34 1.60
CA TYR A 5 28.24 -0.58 1.00
C TYR A 5 27.78 0.54 1.93
N ASP A 6 27.03 1.49 1.42
CA ASP A 6 26.38 2.49 2.25
C ASP A 6 25.13 1.91 2.93
N ILE A 7 24.33 1.16 2.16
CA ILE A 7 23.04 0.60 2.58
C ILE A 7 22.94 -0.85 2.07
N ILE A 8 22.53 -1.76 2.94
CA ILE A 8 22.12 -3.11 2.56
C ILE A 8 20.62 -3.24 2.74
N VAL A 9 19.92 -3.74 1.72
CA VAL A 9 18.50 -4.11 1.76
C VAL A 9 18.39 -5.62 1.76
N VAL A 10 17.69 -6.19 2.75
CA VAL A 10 17.52 -7.64 2.92
C VAL A 10 16.09 -8.01 2.49
N GLY A 11 15.96 -8.72 1.38
CA GLY A 11 14.69 -9.18 0.82
C GLY A 11 14.29 -8.42 -0.45
N GLY A 12 14.06 -9.15 -1.56
CA GLY A 12 13.66 -8.62 -2.86
C GLY A 12 12.14 -8.54 -3.07
N GLY A 13 11.33 -8.38 -1.99
CA GLY A 13 9.88 -8.13 -2.07
C GLY A 13 9.55 -6.68 -2.45
N HIS A 14 8.25 -6.32 -2.46
CA HIS A 14 7.81 -4.97 -2.83
C HIS A 14 8.50 -3.86 -2.01
N ALA A 15 8.68 -4.06 -0.69
CA ALA A 15 9.39 -3.12 0.16
C ALA A 15 10.87 -3.01 -0.21
N GLY A 16 11.53 -4.15 -0.40
CA GLY A 16 12.96 -4.16 -0.72
C GLY A 16 13.28 -3.57 -2.09
N CYS A 17 12.46 -3.83 -3.09
CA CYS A 17 12.61 -3.27 -4.43
C CYS A 17 12.52 -1.73 -4.40
N GLU A 18 11.50 -1.17 -3.74
CA GLU A 18 11.36 0.29 -3.61
C GLU A 18 12.47 0.91 -2.76
N ALA A 19 12.85 0.26 -1.64
CA ALA A 19 13.92 0.75 -0.76
C ALA A 19 15.27 0.81 -1.49
N ALA A 20 15.62 -0.27 -2.19
CA ALA A 20 16.88 -0.38 -2.91
C ALA A 20 16.95 0.59 -4.09
N ALA A 21 15.88 0.67 -4.89
CA ALA A 21 15.81 1.60 -6.02
C ALA A 21 15.90 3.06 -5.57
N ALA A 22 15.20 3.43 -4.49
CA ALA A 22 15.23 4.79 -3.95
C ALA A 22 16.60 5.17 -3.40
N ALA A 23 17.18 4.33 -2.52
CA ALA A 23 18.48 4.60 -1.92
C ALA A 23 19.59 4.72 -2.97
N ALA A 24 19.63 3.81 -3.94
CA ALA A 24 20.61 3.81 -5.02
C ALA A 24 20.46 5.02 -5.94
N LYS A 25 19.22 5.39 -6.30
CA LYS A 25 18.97 6.57 -7.16
C LYS A 25 19.39 7.86 -6.47
N LEU A 26 19.28 7.95 -5.16
CA LEU A 26 19.77 9.09 -4.35
C LEU A 26 21.30 9.13 -4.21
N GLY A 27 22.02 8.12 -4.73
CA GLY A 27 23.48 8.06 -4.78
C GLY A 27 24.13 7.21 -3.68
N ALA A 28 23.38 6.43 -2.91
CA ALA A 28 23.96 5.45 -2.00
C ALA A 28 24.46 4.22 -2.76
N GLN A 29 25.67 3.73 -2.43
CA GLN A 29 26.13 2.42 -2.86
C GLN A 29 25.28 1.37 -2.12
N THR A 30 24.31 0.79 -2.82
CA THR A 30 23.26 -0.05 -2.22
C THR A 30 23.40 -1.49 -2.66
N LEU A 31 23.37 -2.42 -1.70
CA LEU A 31 23.31 -3.86 -1.97
C LEU A 31 21.90 -4.38 -1.65
N LEU A 32 21.28 -5.05 -2.61
CA LEU A 32 20.04 -5.79 -2.42
C LEU A 32 20.35 -7.29 -2.34
N ILE A 33 20.10 -7.90 -1.18
CA ILE A 33 20.24 -9.35 -0.96
C ILE A 33 18.88 -10.00 -1.14
N THR A 34 18.75 -10.97 -2.04
CA THR A 34 17.52 -11.72 -2.31
C THR A 34 17.79 -13.20 -2.50
N MET A 35 16.88 -14.04 -2.04
CA MET A 35 16.97 -15.50 -2.21
C MET A 35 16.88 -15.92 -3.69
N ASP A 36 16.09 -15.20 -4.49
CA ASP A 36 15.82 -15.55 -5.88
C ASP A 36 15.66 -14.29 -6.74
N MET A 37 16.60 -14.06 -7.66
CA MET A 37 16.57 -12.94 -8.59
C MET A 37 15.45 -13.05 -9.65
N GLY A 38 14.82 -14.20 -9.82
CA GLY A 38 13.66 -14.41 -10.68
C GLY A 38 12.34 -13.96 -10.04
N LYS A 39 12.34 -13.55 -8.76
CA LYS A 39 11.13 -13.32 -7.97
C LYS A 39 11.06 -11.94 -7.31
N PHE A 40 11.66 -10.92 -7.92
CA PHE A 40 11.55 -9.55 -7.41
C PHE A 40 10.09 -9.09 -7.36
N ALA A 41 9.69 -8.50 -6.23
CA ALA A 41 8.34 -8.03 -5.93
C ALA A 41 7.25 -9.05 -6.33
N ASN A 42 7.52 -10.36 -6.17
CA ASN A 42 6.60 -11.39 -6.60
C ASN A 42 5.25 -11.30 -5.86
N MET A 43 4.18 -11.31 -6.64
CA MET A 43 2.80 -11.30 -6.17
C MET A 43 2.40 -12.68 -5.62
N SER A 44 2.77 -12.98 -4.37
CA SER A 44 2.52 -14.29 -3.74
C SER A 44 1.05 -14.57 -3.47
N CYS A 45 0.24 -13.51 -3.33
CA CYS A 45 -1.21 -13.57 -3.16
C CYS A 45 -1.90 -13.22 -4.50
N ASN A 46 -2.86 -12.29 -4.51
CA ASN A 46 -3.56 -11.89 -5.72
C ASN A 46 -2.66 -11.14 -6.72
N PRO A 47 -2.82 -11.36 -8.03
CA PRO A 47 -2.02 -10.70 -9.05
C PRO A 47 -2.57 -9.30 -9.37
N ALA A 48 -2.69 -8.44 -8.38
CA ALA A 48 -3.25 -7.10 -8.54
C ALA A 48 -2.58 -6.07 -7.64
N VAL A 49 -2.50 -4.83 -8.14
CA VAL A 49 -2.00 -3.66 -7.42
C VAL A 49 -3.10 -2.61 -7.31
N GLY A 50 -3.21 -1.94 -6.16
CA GLY A 50 -4.22 -0.93 -5.90
C GLY A 50 -5.49 -1.50 -5.27
N GLY A 51 -6.60 -0.77 -5.46
CA GLY A 51 -7.86 -1.03 -4.77
C GLY A 51 -8.12 -0.01 -3.66
N VAL A 52 -9.17 -0.25 -2.85
CA VAL A 52 -9.66 0.71 -1.85
C VAL A 52 -8.54 1.12 -0.88
N ALA A 53 -8.24 2.41 -0.80
CA ALA A 53 -7.14 3.07 -0.10
C ALA A 53 -5.74 2.71 -0.64
N LYS A 54 -5.56 1.55 -1.23
CA LYS A 54 -4.27 1.07 -1.74
C LYS A 54 -3.88 1.75 -3.06
N GLY A 55 -4.87 2.00 -3.93
CA GLY A 55 -4.65 2.79 -5.14
C GLY A 55 -4.15 4.20 -4.84
N GLN A 56 -4.64 4.82 -3.75
CA GLN A 56 -4.13 6.09 -3.26
C GLN A 56 -2.66 5.99 -2.86
N ILE A 57 -2.27 4.95 -2.10
CA ILE A 57 -0.87 4.71 -1.70
C ILE A 57 0.02 4.55 -2.93
N VAL A 58 -0.41 3.79 -3.95
CA VAL A 58 0.40 3.60 -5.18
C VAL A 58 0.61 4.91 -5.93
N ARG A 59 -0.41 5.76 -6.01
CA ARG A 59 -0.31 7.10 -6.60
C ARG A 59 0.65 8.00 -5.79
N GLU A 60 0.67 7.86 -4.45
CA GLU A 60 1.59 8.59 -3.58
C GLU A 60 3.04 8.08 -3.71
N ILE A 61 3.23 6.76 -3.83
CA ILE A 61 4.54 6.17 -4.14
C ILE A 61 5.10 6.75 -5.45
N ASP A 62 4.28 6.79 -6.51
CA ASP A 62 4.66 7.34 -7.82
C ASP A 62 4.98 8.84 -7.74
N ALA A 63 4.15 9.60 -7.03
CA ALA A 63 4.35 11.04 -6.84
C ALA A 63 5.64 11.38 -6.09
N LEU A 64 6.12 10.49 -5.23
CA LEU A 64 7.42 10.60 -4.56
C LEU A 64 8.60 10.08 -5.40
N GLY A 65 8.35 9.45 -6.54
CA GLY A 65 9.38 8.92 -7.45
C GLY A 65 9.67 7.44 -7.29
N GLY A 66 8.82 6.68 -6.56
CA GLY A 66 8.85 5.22 -6.52
C GLY A 66 8.49 4.59 -7.88
N ARG A 67 8.64 3.27 -7.99
CA ARG A 67 8.57 2.54 -9.26
C ARG A 67 7.33 1.68 -9.42
N THR A 68 6.67 1.30 -8.33
CA THR A 68 5.56 0.34 -8.33
C THR A 68 4.47 0.69 -9.34
N ALA A 69 4.05 1.96 -9.44
CA ALA A 69 3.01 2.37 -10.38
C ALA A 69 3.42 2.21 -11.84
N ARG A 70 4.66 2.58 -12.19
CA ARG A 70 5.20 2.44 -13.56
C ARG A 70 5.30 0.97 -13.99
N ILE A 71 5.80 0.12 -13.10
CA ILE A 71 5.88 -1.32 -13.33
C ILE A 71 4.47 -1.90 -13.48
N THR A 72 3.52 -1.47 -12.65
CA THR A 72 2.12 -1.88 -12.73
C THR A 72 1.53 -1.52 -14.10
N ASP A 73 1.65 -0.28 -14.57
CA ASP A 73 1.12 0.17 -15.85
C ASP A 73 1.65 -0.66 -17.03
N ARG A 74 2.95 -1.02 -17.01
CA ARG A 74 3.59 -1.83 -18.06
C ARG A 74 3.10 -3.28 -18.08
N THR A 75 2.53 -3.76 -16.99
CA THR A 75 2.15 -5.17 -16.80
C THR A 75 0.66 -5.37 -16.56
N THR A 76 -0.14 -4.31 -16.67
CA THR A 76 -1.58 -4.33 -16.45
C THR A 76 -2.31 -5.19 -17.48
N LEU A 77 -3.12 -6.14 -17.01
CA LEU A 77 -4.07 -6.95 -17.77
C LEU A 77 -5.47 -6.34 -17.77
N GLN A 78 -5.87 -5.71 -16.66
CA GLN A 78 -7.18 -5.07 -16.53
C GLN A 78 -7.08 -3.90 -15.56
N PHE A 79 -7.77 -2.81 -15.88
CA PHE A 79 -7.85 -1.64 -15.00
C PHE A 79 -9.30 -1.34 -14.63
N ARG A 80 -9.52 -1.00 -13.35
CA ARG A 80 -10.81 -0.52 -12.84
C ARG A 80 -10.64 0.61 -11.84
N MET A 81 -11.41 1.67 -12.00
CA MET A 81 -11.56 2.69 -10.96
C MET A 81 -12.69 2.28 -10.02
N LEU A 82 -12.35 1.79 -8.84
CA LEU A 82 -13.32 1.37 -7.83
C LEU A 82 -13.99 2.58 -7.15
N ASN A 83 -15.22 2.37 -6.65
CA ASN A 83 -15.98 3.35 -5.89
C ASN A 83 -16.32 4.66 -6.65
N ARG A 84 -16.42 4.65 -7.98
CA ARG A 84 -16.78 5.85 -8.76
C ARG A 84 -18.09 6.49 -8.27
N SER A 85 -19.09 5.70 -7.89
CA SER A 85 -20.38 6.18 -7.38
C SER A 85 -20.31 6.84 -6.00
N LYS A 86 -19.18 6.68 -5.26
CA LYS A 86 -19.02 7.21 -3.90
C LYS A 86 -18.29 8.56 -3.86
N GLY A 87 -17.97 9.14 -5.01
CA GLY A 87 -17.28 10.41 -5.14
C GLY A 87 -15.75 10.32 -5.11
N ALA A 88 -15.09 11.39 -5.56
CA ALA A 88 -13.64 11.43 -5.83
C ALA A 88 -12.76 11.06 -4.63
N ALA A 89 -13.18 11.39 -3.40
CA ALA A 89 -12.46 11.02 -2.18
C ALA A 89 -12.37 9.49 -1.95
N MET A 90 -13.22 8.72 -2.61
CA MET A 90 -13.28 7.26 -2.48
C MET A 90 -12.79 6.53 -3.74
N TRP A 91 -12.55 7.25 -4.84
CA TRP A 91 -12.03 6.66 -6.07
C TRP A 91 -10.70 5.97 -5.80
N SER A 92 -10.61 4.73 -6.22
CA SER A 92 -9.47 3.88 -5.90
C SER A 92 -9.09 3.05 -7.12
N PRO A 93 -7.98 3.40 -7.82
CA PRO A 93 -7.54 2.65 -8.99
C PRO A 93 -7.05 1.26 -8.58
N ARG A 94 -7.40 0.26 -9.39
CA ARG A 94 -6.95 -1.13 -9.26
C ARG A 94 -6.55 -1.68 -10.62
N ALA A 95 -5.37 -2.24 -10.70
CA ALA A 95 -4.86 -2.93 -11.87
C ALA A 95 -4.64 -4.41 -11.56
N GLN A 96 -5.24 -5.28 -12.39
CA GLN A 96 -4.86 -6.68 -12.48
C GLN A 96 -3.58 -6.77 -13.31
N CYS A 97 -2.58 -7.53 -12.89
CA CYS A 97 -1.26 -7.57 -13.51
C CYS A 97 -0.88 -8.96 -13.99
N ASP A 98 -0.08 -9.02 -15.03
CA ASP A 98 0.69 -10.21 -15.37
C ASP A 98 1.83 -10.36 -14.34
N LYS A 99 1.70 -11.35 -13.47
CA LYS A 99 2.60 -11.61 -12.35
C LYS A 99 4.03 -11.94 -12.79
N GLY A 100 4.16 -12.71 -13.86
CA GLY A 100 5.46 -13.09 -14.40
C GLY A 100 6.19 -11.88 -14.98
N ARG A 101 5.49 -11.09 -15.78
CA ARG A 101 6.01 -9.82 -16.33
C ARG A 101 6.30 -8.80 -15.25
N PHE A 102 5.49 -8.70 -14.21
CA PHE A 102 5.70 -7.77 -13.10
C PHE A 102 7.05 -8.01 -12.39
N SER A 103 7.37 -9.27 -12.09
CA SER A 103 8.68 -9.61 -11.51
C SER A 103 9.83 -9.38 -12.49
N ALA A 104 9.64 -9.67 -13.78
CA ALA A 104 10.65 -9.43 -14.81
C ALA A 104 10.92 -7.94 -15.04
N GLU A 105 9.88 -7.10 -15.07
CA GLU A 105 10.01 -5.63 -15.18
C GLU A 105 10.71 -5.04 -13.96
N TRP A 106 10.39 -5.52 -12.73
CA TRP A 106 11.12 -5.12 -11.53
C TRP A 106 12.60 -5.52 -11.61
N ARG A 107 12.90 -6.74 -12.05
CA ARG A 107 14.29 -7.16 -12.24
C ARG A 107 15.02 -6.25 -13.22
N HIS A 108 14.40 -5.96 -14.35
CA HIS A 108 14.96 -5.05 -15.37
C HIS A 108 15.22 -3.65 -14.78
N GLU A 109 14.27 -3.09 -14.02
CA GLU A 109 14.42 -1.77 -13.37
C GLU A 109 15.59 -1.77 -12.38
N LEU A 110 15.69 -2.81 -11.52
CA LEU A 110 16.75 -2.89 -10.50
C LEU A 110 18.14 -3.09 -11.12
N GLU A 111 18.28 -3.99 -12.11
CA GLU A 111 19.55 -4.25 -12.78
C GLU A 111 20.07 -3.02 -13.55
N ASN A 112 19.19 -2.11 -13.97
CA ASN A 112 19.53 -0.86 -14.67
C ASN A 112 19.59 0.37 -13.75
N THR A 113 19.39 0.19 -12.44
CA THR A 113 19.51 1.30 -11.48
C THR A 113 20.98 1.52 -11.12
N GLN A 114 21.49 2.71 -11.36
CA GLN A 114 22.86 3.08 -11.00
C GLN A 114 23.08 2.99 -9.49
N ASN A 115 24.28 2.59 -9.05
CA ASN A 115 24.67 2.39 -7.65
C ASN A 115 23.94 1.26 -6.93
N LEU A 116 23.16 0.44 -7.63
CA LEU A 116 22.50 -0.73 -7.07
C LEU A 116 23.24 -2.00 -7.47
N TYR A 117 23.58 -2.80 -6.46
CA TYR A 117 24.19 -4.11 -6.60
C TYR A 117 23.23 -5.17 -6.06
N ILE A 118 23.22 -6.34 -6.69
CA ILE A 118 22.32 -7.42 -6.32
C ILE A 118 23.16 -8.65 -5.95
N TRP A 119 22.79 -9.30 -4.85
CA TRP A 119 23.40 -10.54 -4.39
C TRP A 119 22.33 -11.60 -4.15
N GLN A 120 22.46 -12.74 -4.83
CA GLN A 120 21.52 -13.85 -4.65
C GLN A 120 22.03 -14.80 -3.56
N ASP A 121 21.46 -14.67 -2.38
CA ASP A 121 21.64 -15.55 -1.23
C ASP A 121 20.59 -15.25 -0.17
N THR A 122 20.51 -16.07 0.87
CA THR A 122 19.65 -15.82 2.04
C THR A 122 20.46 -15.14 3.13
N ALA A 123 19.96 -14.03 3.66
CA ALA A 123 20.53 -13.42 4.85
C ALA A 123 20.25 -14.31 6.08
N ALA A 124 21.30 -14.66 6.81
CA ALA A 124 21.26 -15.54 7.97
C ALA A 124 21.39 -14.78 9.30
N GLU A 125 22.18 -13.71 9.32
CA GLU A 125 22.47 -12.97 10.54
C GLU A 125 22.70 -11.49 10.25
N LEU A 126 22.24 -10.63 11.16
CA LEU A 126 22.61 -9.22 11.19
C LEU A 126 23.83 -9.03 12.08
N LEU A 127 24.79 -8.24 11.63
CA LEU A 127 26.03 -7.94 12.34
C LEU A 127 25.88 -6.62 13.09
N PHE A 128 26.36 -6.58 14.35
CA PHE A 128 26.22 -5.42 15.22
C PHE A 128 27.55 -5.01 15.86
N ASP A 129 27.72 -3.71 16.05
CA ASP A 129 28.70 -3.13 16.96
C ASP A 129 27.96 -2.70 18.25
N THR A 130 28.35 -3.31 19.36
CA THR A 130 27.76 -3.07 20.70
C THR A 130 28.67 -2.30 21.64
N ALA A 131 29.80 -1.78 21.17
CA ALA A 131 30.78 -1.08 22.01
C ALA A 131 30.33 0.33 22.44
N GLY A 132 29.36 0.95 21.72
CA GLY A 132 28.81 2.26 22.03
C GLY A 132 27.64 2.22 23.01
N GLU A 133 27.18 3.41 23.43
CA GLU A 133 25.98 3.55 24.30
C GLU A 133 24.71 2.94 23.67
N ARG A 134 24.61 2.99 22.36
CA ARG A 134 23.54 2.38 21.56
C ARG A 134 24.15 1.45 20.53
N PRO A 135 23.67 0.19 20.45
CA PRO A 135 24.09 -0.73 19.41
C PRO A 135 23.87 -0.16 18.02
N ARG A 136 24.74 -0.48 17.08
CA ARG A 136 24.66 -0.09 15.68
C ARG A 136 24.74 -1.31 14.78
N VAL A 137 23.90 -1.37 13.74
CA VAL A 137 24.07 -2.40 12.71
C VAL A 137 25.30 -2.09 11.87
N THR A 138 26.10 -3.14 11.56
CA THR A 138 27.35 -3.00 10.78
C THR A 138 27.34 -3.81 9.50
N GLY A 139 26.36 -4.70 9.31
CA GLY A 139 26.28 -5.51 8.10
C GLY A 139 25.37 -6.72 8.21
N VAL A 140 25.55 -7.63 7.26
CA VAL A 140 24.78 -8.87 7.10
C VAL A 140 25.71 -10.01 6.76
N ARG A 141 25.49 -11.19 7.37
CA ARG A 141 26.10 -12.47 6.98
C ARG A 141 25.05 -13.31 6.27
N THR A 142 25.43 -13.91 5.15
CA THR A 142 24.57 -14.80 4.36
C THR A 142 24.74 -16.26 4.75
N TYR A 143 23.86 -17.15 4.27
CA TYR A 143 23.98 -18.60 4.50
C TYR A 143 25.23 -19.21 3.91
N MET A 144 25.75 -18.67 2.81
CA MET A 144 27.02 -19.09 2.22
C MET A 144 28.25 -18.55 2.97
N GLY A 145 28.02 -17.84 4.10
CA GLY A 145 29.06 -17.30 4.97
C GLY A 145 29.71 -16.02 4.46
N VAL A 146 29.15 -15.37 3.44
CA VAL A 146 29.66 -14.09 2.94
C VAL A 146 29.21 -12.97 3.86
N GLU A 147 30.13 -12.11 4.27
CA GLU A 147 29.85 -10.92 5.08
C GLU A 147 29.92 -9.65 4.23
N PHE A 148 28.88 -8.87 4.34
CA PHE A 148 28.79 -7.54 3.76
C PHE A 148 28.66 -6.51 4.87
N THR A 149 29.42 -5.42 4.79
CA THR A 149 29.35 -4.33 5.75
C THR A 149 28.61 -3.13 5.19
N ALA A 150 27.87 -2.43 6.04
CA ALA A 150 27.16 -1.21 5.67
C ALA A 150 26.93 -0.30 6.87
N ARG A 151 26.63 0.98 6.59
CA ARG A 151 26.23 1.97 7.59
C ARG A 151 24.77 1.85 7.98
N ALA A 152 23.93 1.29 7.11
CA ALA A 152 22.53 1.03 7.37
C ALA A 152 22.09 -0.29 6.76
N VAL A 153 21.14 -0.97 7.42
CA VAL A 153 20.48 -2.17 6.93
C VAL A 153 18.97 -1.96 6.97
N ILE A 154 18.29 -2.29 5.86
CA ILE A 154 16.82 -2.25 5.75
C ILE A 154 16.32 -3.68 5.64
N LEU A 155 15.61 -4.16 6.68
CA LEU A 155 15.04 -5.50 6.73
C LEU A 155 13.63 -5.49 6.13
N THR A 156 13.44 -6.29 5.06
CA THR A 156 12.17 -6.38 4.31
C THR A 156 11.76 -7.84 4.07
N ALA A 157 11.87 -8.66 5.11
CA ALA A 157 11.84 -10.14 5.01
C ALA A 157 10.48 -10.76 4.68
N GLY A 158 9.40 -9.99 4.56
CA GLY A 158 8.08 -10.50 4.17
C GLY A 158 7.53 -11.57 5.11
N THR A 159 7.14 -12.74 4.54
CA THR A 159 6.64 -13.90 5.28
C THR A 159 7.72 -14.96 5.55
N PHE A 160 8.99 -14.61 5.41
CA PHE A 160 10.07 -15.59 5.36
C PHE A 160 10.74 -15.86 6.73
N LEU A 161 10.66 -14.92 7.71
CA LEU A 161 11.28 -15.09 9.01
C LEU A 161 10.60 -16.23 9.78
N ASP A 162 11.34 -17.30 10.00
CA ASP A 162 10.86 -18.54 10.61
C ASP A 162 9.49 -18.98 10.06
N GLY A 163 9.32 -18.80 8.74
CA GLY A 163 8.09 -19.07 8.01
C GLY A 163 7.73 -20.55 8.02
N MET A 164 6.44 -20.84 8.28
CA MET A 164 5.88 -22.20 8.28
C MET A 164 4.59 -22.23 7.48
N MET A 165 4.52 -23.09 6.48
CA MET A 165 3.33 -23.29 5.63
C MET A 165 2.48 -24.45 6.17
N TYR A 166 1.14 -24.32 6.07
CA TYR A 166 0.19 -25.31 6.56
C TYR A 166 -0.91 -25.59 5.52
N CYS A 167 -1.20 -26.88 5.28
CA CYS A 167 -2.31 -27.34 4.47
C CYS A 167 -2.90 -28.61 5.15
N GLY A 168 -4.00 -28.46 5.89
CA GLY A 168 -4.48 -29.49 6.80
C GLY A 168 -3.43 -29.83 7.85
N GLU A 169 -3.16 -31.11 8.02
CA GLU A 169 -2.15 -31.63 8.93
C GLU A 169 -0.72 -31.50 8.39
N ALA A 170 -0.57 -31.31 7.07
CA ALA A 170 0.73 -31.15 6.46
C ALA A 170 1.31 -29.75 6.73
N HIS A 171 2.56 -29.71 7.12
CA HIS A 171 3.30 -28.47 7.32
C HIS A 171 4.75 -28.59 6.84
N ALA A 172 5.31 -27.48 6.37
CA ALA A 172 6.69 -27.41 5.92
C ALA A 172 7.27 -26.02 6.16
N PRO A 173 8.56 -25.91 6.55
CA PRO A 173 9.21 -24.61 6.64
C PRO A 173 9.28 -23.95 5.25
N GLY A 174 8.95 -22.67 5.20
CA GLY A 174 9.00 -21.91 3.95
C GLY A 174 8.31 -20.56 4.10
N GLY A 175 8.75 -19.58 3.34
CA GLY A 175 8.15 -18.26 3.28
C GLY A 175 7.04 -18.16 2.23
N ARG A 176 7.02 -19.10 1.28
CA ARG A 176 6.07 -19.24 0.17
C ARG A 176 6.25 -20.63 -0.44
N ALA A 177 5.22 -21.16 -1.11
CA ALA A 177 5.33 -22.46 -1.80
C ALA A 177 6.50 -22.47 -2.78
N GLY A 178 7.43 -23.40 -2.60
CA GLY A 178 8.65 -23.55 -3.38
C GLY A 178 9.82 -22.65 -2.95
N ASP A 179 9.67 -21.88 -1.87
CA ASP A 179 10.76 -21.04 -1.34
C ASP A 179 11.03 -21.36 0.13
N PRO A 180 12.32 -21.48 0.53
CA PRO A 180 12.70 -21.81 1.91
C PRO A 180 12.33 -20.67 2.89
N ALA A 181 12.29 -21.00 4.18
CA ALA A 181 12.26 -20.00 5.25
C ALA A 181 13.64 -19.36 5.45
N SER A 182 13.65 -18.13 5.99
CA SER A 182 14.86 -17.47 6.49
C SER A 182 14.90 -17.63 8.01
N THR A 183 15.92 -18.32 8.50
CA THR A 183 16.13 -18.58 9.94
C THR A 183 17.36 -17.83 10.45
N GLY A 184 17.41 -17.53 11.76
CA GLY A 184 18.56 -16.89 12.42
C GLY A 184 18.40 -15.39 12.65
N ILE A 185 17.79 -14.62 11.73
CA ILE A 185 17.60 -13.15 11.88
C ILE A 185 16.73 -12.83 13.10
N THR A 186 15.61 -13.54 13.29
CA THR A 186 14.74 -13.32 14.47
C THR A 186 15.50 -13.54 15.77
N ALA A 187 16.27 -14.62 15.87
CA ALA A 187 17.08 -14.91 17.07
C ALA A 187 18.13 -13.82 17.31
N SER A 188 18.81 -13.36 16.27
CA SER A 188 19.77 -12.25 16.32
C SER A 188 19.15 -10.97 16.85
N LEU A 189 17.94 -10.61 16.38
CA LEU A 189 17.22 -9.43 16.84
C LEU A 189 16.66 -9.59 18.26
N ALA A 190 16.17 -10.76 18.62
CA ALA A 190 15.72 -11.06 19.99
C ALA A 190 16.87 -10.92 21.00
N ALA A 191 18.09 -11.35 20.65
CA ALA A 191 19.29 -11.15 21.48
C ALA A 191 19.62 -9.65 21.68
N MET A 192 19.22 -8.79 20.75
CA MET A 192 19.35 -7.33 20.87
C MET A 192 18.18 -6.67 21.62
N GLY A 193 17.24 -7.45 22.17
CA GLY A 193 16.12 -6.98 22.97
C GLY A 193 14.85 -6.62 22.17
N PHE A 194 14.76 -6.98 20.88
CA PHE A 194 13.54 -6.78 20.12
C PHE A 194 12.42 -7.72 20.59
N GLU A 195 11.23 -7.15 20.80
CA GLU A 195 10.00 -7.94 20.94
C GLU A 195 9.63 -8.54 19.58
N THR A 196 9.21 -9.80 19.57
CA THR A 196 8.75 -10.52 18.38
C THR A 196 7.35 -11.08 18.60
N GLY A 197 6.64 -11.35 17.52
CA GLY A 197 5.35 -12.02 17.54
C GLY A 197 5.15 -12.84 16.27
N ARG A 198 4.05 -13.61 16.22
CA ARG A 198 3.68 -14.42 15.06
C ARG A 198 2.44 -13.85 14.40
N MET A 199 2.46 -13.72 13.08
CA MET A 199 1.30 -13.40 12.26
C MET A 199 1.04 -14.50 11.22
N LYS A 200 -0.20 -14.57 10.75
CA LYS A 200 -0.64 -15.53 9.76
C LYS A 200 -1.23 -14.83 8.55
N THR A 201 -0.94 -15.34 7.37
CA THR A 201 -1.66 -15.03 6.13
C THR A 201 -2.00 -16.32 5.39
N GLY A 202 -2.63 -16.23 4.22
CA GLY A 202 -2.96 -17.41 3.43
C GLY A 202 -3.20 -17.06 1.97
N THR A 203 -3.26 -18.08 1.15
CA THR A 203 -3.50 -17.98 -0.29
C THR A 203 -4.43 -19.12 -0.74
N PRO A 204 -5.27 -18.93 -1.78
CA PRO A 204 -6.10 -20.00 -2.34
C PRO A 204 -5.31 -20.92 -3.27
N ALA A 205 -5.95 -22.00 -3.68
CA ALA A 205 -5.46 -22.85 -4.74
C ALA A 205 -5.23 -22.06 -6.05
N ARG A 206 -4.34 -22.58 -6.89
CA ARG A 206 -4.16 -22.12 -8.27
C ARG A 206 -4.80 -23.11 -9.22
N LEU A 207 -5.64 -22.59 -10.10
CA LEU A 207 -6.51 -23.38 -11.00
C LEU A 207 -5.95 -23.39 -12.41
N ASP A 208 -6.15 -24.51 -13.10
CA ASP A 208 -5.78 -24.67 -14.51
C ASP A 208 -6.94 -24.23 -15.42
N ALA A 209 -6.77 -23.11 -16.11
CA ALA A 209 -7.76 -22.52 -17.00
C ALA A 209 -8.29 -23.48 -18.09
N ARG A 210 -7.49 -24.45 -18.50
CA ARG A 210 -7.89 -25.45 -19.54
C ARG A 210 -9.04 -26.35 -19.09
N THR A 211 -9.32 -26.37 -17.79
CA THR A 211 -10.32 -27.24 -17.15
C THR A 211 -11.45 -26.45 -16.50
N ILE A 212 -11.55 -25.15 -16.80
CA ILE A 212 -12.60 -24.25 -16.31
C ILE A 212 -13.62 -24.02 -17.43
N ASP A 213 -14.90 -24.17 -17.12
CA ASP A 213 -16.00 -23.79 -18.02
C ASP A 213 -16.30 -22.29 -17.90
N PHE A 214 -15.58 -21.47 -18.65
CA PHE A 214 -15.78 -20.02 -18.67
C PHE A 214 -17.14 -19.58 -19.24
N GLU A 215 -17.81 -20.42 -20.05
CA GLU A 215 -19.12 -20.10 -20.61
C GLU A 215 -20.21 -20.12 -19.53
N ALA A 216 -20.01 -20.93 -18.48
CA ALA A 216 -20.90 -20.97 -17.32
C ALA A 216 -20.72 -19.81 -16.35
N LEU A 217 -19.66 -18.97 -16.53
CA LEU A 217 -19.28 -17.91 -15.59
C LEU A 217 -19.62 -16.50 -16.10
N GLU A 218 -19.86 -15.58 -15.19
CA GLU A 218 -20.11 -14.16 -15.50
C GLU A 218 -18.79 -13.42 -15.66
N PRO A 219 -18.47 -12.87 -16.87
CA PRO A 219 -17.25 -12.09 -17.06
C PRO A 219 -17.37 -10.71 -16.41
N GLN A 220 -16.30 -10.28 -15.72
CA GLN A 220 -16.15 -8.95 -15.19
C GLN A 220 -15.08 -8.19 -15.97
N TYR A 221 -15.50 -7.26 -16.80
CA TYR A 221 -14.62 -6.45 -17.63
C TYR A 221 -14.00 -5.29 -16.86
N GLY A 222 -12.89 -4.76 -17.37
CA GLY A 222 -12.31 -3.50 -16.93
C GLY A 222 -13.10 -2.27 -17.38
N ASP A 223 -12.62 -1.08 -17.00
CA ASP A 223 -13.21 0.16 -17.44
C ASP A 223 -13.08 0.29 -18.98
N GLU A 224 -14.12 0.77 -19.68
CA GLU A 224 -14.08 0.98 -21.15
C GLU A 224 -13.00 1.98 -21.57
N ASN A 225 -12.80 3.01 -20.76
CA ASN A 225 -11.75 4.01 -20.92
C ASN A 225 -10.81 3.92 -19.72
N PRO A 226 -9.87 2.95 -19.73
CA PRO A 226 -9.00 2.72 -18.57
C PRO A 226 -8.02 3.88 -18.39
N SER A 227 -7.85 4.30 -17.16
CA SER A 227 -6.76 5.18 -16.75
C SER A 227 -5.50 4.34 -16.45
N LYS A 228 -4.53 4.94 -15.81
CA LYS A 228 -3.29 4.28 -15.36
C LYS A 228 -2.94 4.72 -13.95
N LEU A 229 -1.99 4.03 -13.32
CA LEU A 229 -1.57 4.33 -11.95
C LEU A 229 -0.48 5.41 -11.87
N SER A 230 0.46 5.43 -12.82
CA SER A 230 1.57 6.39 -12.81
C SER A 230 1.18 7.74 -13.42
N PHE A 231 1.71 8.82 -12.85
CA PHE A 231 1.66 10.16 -13.43
C PHE A 231 2.66 10.36 -14.58
N SER A 232 3.65 9.47 -14.69
CA SER A 232 4.69 9.58 -15.73
C SER A 232 4.11 9.42 -17.13
N THR A 233 4.64 10.19 -18.08
CA THR A 233 4.33 10.07 -19.51
C THR A 233 5.02 8.88 -20.18
N ASP A 234 5.91 8.16 -19.47
CA ASP A 234 6.63 7.00 -19.97
C ASP A 234 5.79 5.70 -19.92
N THR A 235 4.61 5.76 -19.31
CA THR A 235 3.64 4.66 -19.26
C THR A 235 2.34 5.05 -19.97
N GLN A 236 1.58 4.04 -20.39
CA GLN A 236 0.29 4.20 -21.05
C GLN A 236 -0.75 3.34 -20.35
N SER A 237 -2.03 3.71 -20.49
CA SER A 237 -3.14 2.86 -20.10
C SER A 237 -3.17 1.57 -20.93
N VAL A 238 -3.68 0.50 -20.32
CA VAL A 238 -3.85 -0.79 -20.98
C VAL A 238 -4.77 -0.67 -22.20
N LYS A 239 -4.40 -1.26 -23.34
CA LYS A 239 -5.19 -1.20 -24.59
C LYS A 239 -6.11 -2.41 -24.77
N HIS A 240 -5.64 -3.58 -24.37
CA HIS A 240 -6.38 -4.84 -24.44
C HIS A 240 -6.52 -5.38 -23.03
N GLN A 241 -7.75 -5.65 -22.61
CA GLN A 241 -8.03 -6.07 -21.24
C GLN A 241 -8.58 -7.49 -21.20
N SER A 242 -8.01 -8.31 -20.30
CA SER A 242 -8.50 -9.65 -19.99
C SER A 242 -9.56 -9.58 -18.89
N PRO A 243 -10.73 -10.24 -19.03
CA PRO A 243 -11.73 -10.25 -17.98
C PRO A 243 -11.29 -11.09 -16.78
N CYS A 244 -11.78 -10.72 -15.59
CA CYS A 244 -11.93 -11.63 -14.47
C CYS A 244 -13.33 -12.26 -14.53
N PHE A 245 -13.59 -13.31 -13.73
CA PHE A 245 -14.91 -13.94 -13.72
C PHE A 245 -15.46 -14.01 -12.30
N LEU A 246 -16.77 -13.82 -12.19
CA LEU A 246 -17.49 -13.97 -10.93
C LEU A 246 -17.82 -15.45 -10.71
N VAL A 247 -17.57 -15.90 -9.49
CA VAL A 247 -17.81 -17.28 -9.04
C VAL A 247 -18.44 -17.22 -7.66
N TYR A 248 -19.30 -18.18 -7.35
CA TYR A 248 -20.01 -18.19 -6.08
C TYR A 248 -19.89 -19.56 -5.42
N THR A 249 -19.72 -19.57 -4.09
CA THR A 249 -19.91 -20.79 -3.31
C THR A 249 -21.41 -21.10 -3.16
N SER A 250 -21.73 -22.32 -2.75
CA SER A 250 -23.10 -22.80 -2.47
C SER A 250 -23.16 -23.52 -1.13
N PRO A 251 -24.36 -23.85 -0.61
CA PRO A 251 -24.51 -24.66 0.60
C PRO A 251 -23.77 -26.00 0.53
N GLU A 252 -23.71 -26.63 -0.67
CA GLU A 252 -22.97 -27.88 -0.89
C GLU A 252 -21.46 -27.69 -0.74
N VAL A 253 -20.92 -26.60 -1.31
CA VAL A 253 -19.52 -26.20 -1.13
C VAL A 253 -19.23 -25.98 0.36
N HIS A 254 -20.13 -25.28 1.06
CA HIS A 254 -19.97 -25.00 2.50
C HIS A 254 -20.01 -26.29 3.33
N ALA A 255 -20.91 -27.22 3.00
CA ALA A 255 -21.00 -28.53 3.67
C ALA A 255 -19.68 -29.30 3.50
N THR A 256 -19.15 -29.35 2.27
CA THR A 256 -17.87 -30.02 1.97
C THR A 256 -16.71 -29.39 2.75
N LEU A 257 -16.58 -28.06 2.74
CA LEU A 257 -15.52 -27.37 3.48
C LEU A 257 -15.58 -27.63 4.99
N ARG A 258 -16.79 -27.72 5.57
CA ARG A 258 -16.98 -28.01 7.00
C ARG A 258 -16.48 -29.40 7.41
N THR A 259 -16.42 -30.38 6.51
CA THR A 259 -15.86 -31.69 6.83
C THR A 259 -14.38 -31.68 7.19
N GLY A 260 -13.66 -30.61 6.80
CA GLY A 260 -12.25 -30.43 7.13
C GLY A 260 -11.97 -29.57 8.35
N PHE A 261 -12.97 -29.04 9.04
CA PHE A 261 -12.78 -28.06 10.12
C PHE A 261 -11.97 -28.60 11.30
N ASP A 262 -12.20 -29.86 11.69
CA ASP A 262 -11.45 -30.50 12.77
C ASP A 262 -9.98 -30.74 12.43
N ARG A 263 -9.66 -30.73 11.14
CA ARG A 263 -8.31 -30.90 10.59
C ARG A 263 -7.67 -29.57 10.18
N SER A 264 -8.36 -28.46 10.38
CA SER A 264 -7.85 -27.11 10.08
C SER A 264 -6.81 -26.69 11.10
N PRO A 265 -5.58 -26.31 10.70
CA PRO A 265 -4.55 -25.81 11.60
C PRO A 265 -4.94 -24.49 12.28
N LEU A 266 -5.93 -23.76 11.72
CA LEU A 266 -6.50 -22.56 12.32
C LEU A 266 -7.43 -22.87 13.50
N PHE A 267 -8.15 -24.01 13.44
CA PHE A 267 -9.19 -24.33 14.42
C PHE A 267 -8.71 -25.32 15.49
N ASN A 268 -7.71 -26.14 15.19
CA ASN A 268 -7.13 -27.11 16.13
C ASN A 268 -6.02 -26.53 17.01
N GLY A 269 -5.68 -25.23 16.85
CA GLY A 269 -4.68 -24.53 17.66
C GLY A 269 -3.23 -24.74 17.22
N THR A 270 -2.97 -25.34 16.07
CA THR A 270 -1.61 -25.50 15.52
C THR A 270 -1.01 -24.16 15.12
N ILE A 271 -1.80 -23.29 14.47
CA ILE A 271 -1.41 -21.91 14.14
C ILE A 271 -1.77 -21.02 15.33
N HIS A 272 -0.76 -20.32 15.85
CA HIS A 272 -0.90 -19.34 16.94
C HIS A 272 -0.96 -17.91 16.43
N GLY A 273 -0.48 -17.65 15.21
CA GLY A 273 -0.46 -16.33 14.59
C GLY A 273 -1.84 -15.79 14.27
N ILE A 274 -2.04 -14.50 14.51
CA ILE A 274 -3.30 -13.82 14.20
C ILE A 274 -3.38 -13.55 12.70
N GLY A 275 -4.52 -13.91 12.10
CA GLY A 275 -4.80 -13.69 10.67
C GLY A 275 -5.43 -12.34 10.36
N PRO A 276 -5.41 -11.89 9.09
CA PRO A 276 -5.98 -10.61 8.69
C PRO A 276 -7.52 -10.65 8.73
N ARG A 277 -8.13 -9.73 9.45
CA ARG A 277 -9.58 -9.58 9.60
C ARG A 277 -10.34 -9.36 8.29
N TYR A 278 -9.72 -8.65 7.35
CA TYR A 278 -10.36 -8.18 6.10
C TYR A 278 -10.03 -9.04 4.88
N CYS A 279 -9.26 -10.10 5.05
CA CYS A 279 -9.06 -11.14 4.06
C CYS A 279 -9.10 -12.49 4.77
N PRO A 280 -10.25 -12.83 5.38
CA PRO A 280 -10.39 -14.09 6.09
C PRO A 280 -10.31 -15.26 5.12
N SER A 281 -9.82 -16.39 5.58
CA SER A 281 -9.91 -17.65 4.85
C SER A 281 -11.36 -18.04 4.61
N ILE A 282 -11.60 -18.96 3.67
CA ILE A 282 -12.98 -19.40 3.41
C ILE A 282 -13.58 -20.08 4.64
N GLU A 283 -12.80 -20.85 5.40
CA GLU A 283 -13.21 -21.45 6.66
C GLU A 283 -13.57 -20.41 7.73
N ASP A 284 -12.84 -19.29 7.83
CA ASP A 284 -13.17 -18.17 8.72
C ASP A 284 -14.48 -17.48 8.30
N LYS A 285 -14.71 -17.33 6.97
CA LYS A 285 -15.96 -16.78 6.45
C LYS A 285 -17.15 -17.66 6.84
N LEU A 286 -17.01 -18.97 6.69
CA LEU A 286 -18.09 -19.93 7.03
C LEU A 286 -18.37 -20.00 8.52
N ARG A 287 -17.41 -19.64 9.37
CA ARG A 287 -17.59 -19.54 10.82
C ARG A 287 -18.21 -18.20 11.21
N THR A 288 -17.70 -17.09 10.65
CA THR A 288 -18.11 -15.72 11.02
C THR A 288 -19.45 -15.34 10.41
N PHE A 289 -19.75 -15.83 9.20
CA PHE A 289 -20.96 -15.53 8.44
C PHE A 289 -21.71 -16.83 8.11
N ALA A 290 -21.99 -17.64 9.15
CA ALA A 290 -22.57 -18.98 9.03
C ALA A 290 -23.95 -18.98 8.32
N ASP A 291 -24.71 -17.88 8.44
CA ASP A 291 -26.05 -17.73 7.84
C ASP A 291 -26.03 -17.35 6.36
N LYS A 292 -24.85 -17.09 5.78
CA LYS A 292 -24.73 -16.80 4.35
C LYS A 292 -24.74 -18.09 3.55
N GLU A 293 -25.68 -18.20 2.61
CA GLU A 293 -25.79 -19.36 1.71
C GLU A 293 -24.73 -19.37 0.61
N GLN A 294 -24.14 -18.19 0.29
CA GLN A 294 -23.11 -18.06 -0.73
C GLN A 294 -22.11 -16.96 -0.39
N HIS A 295 -20.88 -17.12 -0.87
CA HIS A 295 -19.84 -16.11 -0.89
C HIS A 295 -19.39 -15.85 -2.32
N GLN A 296 -19.29 -14.58 -2.69
CA GLN A 296 -18.73 -14.16 -3.98
C GLN A 296 -17.23 -14.35 -3.99
N LEU A 297 -16.72 -14.90 -5.09
CA LEU A 297 -15.32 -15.12 -5.39
C LEU A 297 -15.00 -14.47 -6.73
N PHE A 298 -13.72 -14.26 -6.99
CA PHE A 298 -13.24 -13.74 -8.28
C PHE A 298 -12.17 -14.68 -8.82
N LEU A 299 -12.37 -15.10 -10.06
CA LEU A 299 -11.38 -15.87 -10.79
C LEU A 299 -10.54 -14.89 -11.62
N GLU A 300 -9.27 -14.77 -11.28
CA GLU A 300 -8.35 -13.74 -11.75
C GLU A 300 -7.19 -14.39 -12.53
N PRO A 301 -6.91 -14.02 -13.81
CA PRO A 301 -5.77 -14.55 -14.54
C PRO A 301 -4.45 -14.08 -13.88
N GLU A 302 -3.47 -14.97 -13.73
CA GLU A 302 -2.14 -14.62 -13.22
C GLU A 302 -1.18 -14.10 -14.31
N GLY A 303 -1.59 -14.12 -15.58
CA GLY A 303 -0.81 -13.60 -16.71
C GLY A 303 -1.45 -13.88 -18.06
N ASP A 304 -0.96 -13.24 -19.12
CA ASP A 304 -1.43 -13.46 -20.50
C ASP A 304 -0.91 -14.77 -21.12
N ASN A 305 0.25 -15.23 -20.67
CA ASN A 305 0.95 -16.39 -21.22
C ASN A 305 0.97 -17.57 -20.25
N THR A 306 -0.03 -17.69 -19.39
CA THR A 306 -0.17 -18.80 -18.44
C THR A 306 -1.62 -19.23 -18.34
N ASN A 307 -1.84 -20.52 -18.06
CA ASN A 307 -3.14 -21.07 -17.73
C ASN A 307 -3.43 -21.02 -16.22
N GLU A 308 -2.61 -20.31 -15.44
CA GLU A 308 -2.77 -20.22 -13.99
C GLU A 308 -3.78 -19.13 -13.63
N TYR A 309 -4.83 -19.51 -12.89
CA TYR A 309 -5.84 -18.61 -12.36
C TYR A 309 -5.84 -18.62 -10.84
N TYR A 310 -6.01 -17.44 -10.27
CA TYR A 310 -6.13 -17.18 -8.85
C TYR A 310 -7.61 -17.09 -8.45
N LEU A 311 -8.04 -17.86 -7.45
CA LEU A 311 -9.42 -17.82 -6.94
C LEU A 311 -9.52 -16.89 -5.73
N ASN A 312 -9.67 -15.59 -5.97
CA ASN A 312 -9.74 -14.58 -4.93
C ASN A 312 -10.97 -14.78 -4.04
N GLY A 313 -10.73 -14.80 -2.73
CA GLY A 313 -11.76 -15.00 -1.71
C GLY A 313 -11.90 -16.44 -1.23
N PHE A 314 -11.17 -17.40 -1.81
CA PHE A 314 -11.15 -18.83 -1.41
C PHE A 314 -9.83 -19.25 -0.76
N SER A 315 -9.14 -18.32 -0.09
CA SER A 315 -7.94 -18.67 0.70
C SER A 315 -8.29 -19.71 1.76
N SER A 316 -7.51 -20.77 1.87
CA SER A 316 -7.79 -21.88 2.77
C SER A 316 -6.52 -22.53 3.32
N SER A 317 -6.61 -23.06 4.53
CA SER A 317 -5.61 -23.96 5.11
C SER A 317 -6.16 -25.38 5.38
N LEU A 318 -7.36 -25.66 4.91
CA LEU A 318 -7.96 -26.99 5.00
C LEU A 318 -7.13 -28.04 4.26
N PRO A 319 -7.27 -29.34 4.57
CA PRO A 319 -6.63 -30.42 3.81
C PRO A 319 -6.88 -30.28 2.30
N TRP A 320 -5.88 -30.59 1.50
CA TRP A 320 -5.94 -30.36 0.06
C TRP A 320 -7.09 -31.11 -0.64
N GLU A 321 -7.42 -32.32 -0.18
CA GLU A 321 -8.53 -33.11 -0.71
C GLU A 321 -9.89 -32.46 -0.43
N VAL A 322 -10.06 -31.82 0.74
CA VAL A 322 -11.29 -31.07 1.07
C VAL A 322 -11.41 -29.83 0.21
N GLN A 323 -10.30 -29.13 -0.04
CA GLN A 323 -10.27 -27.98 -0.97
C GLN A 323 -10.65 -28.43 -2.39
N TYR A 324 -10.08 -29.56 -2.86
CA TYR A 324 -10.30 -30.11 -4.18
C TYR A 324 -11.76 -30.52 -4.38
N GLU A 325 -12.36 -31.29 -3.46
CA GLU A 325 -13.76 -31.69 -3.50
C GLU A 325 -14.70 -30.46 -3.45
N ALA A 326 -14.39 -29.46 -2.67
CA ALA A 326 -15.18 -28.24 -2.58
C ALA A 326 -15.15 -27.43 -3.90
N LEU A 327 -14.00 -27.36 -4.55
CA LEU A 327 -13.85 -26.69 -5.85
C LEU A 327 -14.73 -27.33 -6.94
N HIS A 328 -14.79 -28.69 -6.99
CA HIS A 328 -15.63 -29.42 -7.95
C HIS A 328 -17.15 -29.27 -7.74
N ARG A 329 -17.57 -28.65 -6.63
CA ARG A 329 -18.98 -28.30 -6.36
C ARG A 329 -19.32 -26.86 -6.70
N ILE A 330 -18.35 -26.10 -7.23
CA ILE A 330 -18.54 -24.73 -7.69
C ILE A 330 -18.88 -24.74 -9.17
N ARG A 331 -19.97 -24.07 -9.54
CA ARG A 331 -20.41 -23.96 -10.94
C ARG A 331 -19.28 -23.40 -11.82
N GLY A 332 -19.01 -24.10 -12.91
CA GLY A 332 -17.94 -23.80 -13.88
C GLY A 332 -16.56 -24.32 -13.46
N LEU A 333 -16.47 -24.98 -12.28
CA LEU A 333 -15.24 -25.61 -11.79
C LEU A 333 -15.40 -27.12 -11.55
N GLU A 334 -16.44 -27.73 -12.10
CA GLU A 334 -16.79 -29.14 -11.87
C GLU A 334 -15.67 -30.11 -12.27
N ASP A 335 -14.90 -29.77 -13.31
CA ASP A 335 -13.79 -30.57 -13.84
C ASP A 335 -12.42 -29.91 -13.57
N VAL A 336 -12.35 -28.95 -12.64
CA VAL A 336 -11.15 -28.13 -12.44
C VAL A 336 -9.96 -28.94 -11.92
N HIS A 337 -8.81 -28.78 -12.56
CA HIS A 337 -7.51 -29.21 -12.05
C HIS A 337 -6.83 -28.07 -11.29
N ILE A 338 -6.07 -28.40 -10.27
CA ILE A 338 -5.27 -27.43 -9.52
C ILE A 338 -3.78 -27.63 -9.78
N PHE A 339 -3.04 -26.53 -9.95
CA PHE A 339 -1.58 -26.56 -10.01
C PHE A 339 -0.96 -26.73 -8.62
N ARG A 340 -1.60 -26.16 -7.58
CA ARG A 340 -1.23 -26.31 -6.18
C ARG A 340 -2.42 -25.95 -5.26
N PRO A 341 -2.50 -26.56 -4.07
CA PRO A 341 -3.55 -26.23 -3.09
C PRO A 341 -3.33 -24.84 -2.49
N GLY A 342 -4.38 -24.31 -1.85
CA GLY A 342 -4.28 -23.21 -0.91
C GLY A 342 -3.54 -23.64 0.35
N TYR A 343 -2.91 -22.69 1.02
CA TYR A 343 -2.22 -22.91 2.29
C TYR A 343 -2.23 -21.65 3.15
N ALA A 344 -2.11 -21.83 4.46
CA ALA A 344 -1.76 -20.75 5.37
C ALA A 344 -0.25 -20.69 5.54
N ILE A 345 0.24 -19.49 5.88
CA ILE A 345 1.63 -19.28 6.27
C ILE A 345 1.67 -18.49 7.56
N GLU A 346 2.46 -18.95 8.52
CA GLU A 346 2.76 -18.29 9.78
C GLU A 346 4.22 -17.86 9.79
N TYR A 347 4.50 -16.64 10.25
CA TYR A 347 5.82 -16.03 10.16
C TYR A 347 6.04 -15.04 11.29
N ASP A 348 7.32 -14.72 11.59
CA ASP A 348 7.68 -13.75 12.60
C ASP A 348 7.51 -12.31 12.09
N TYR A 349 7.04 -11.44 12.99
CA TYR A 349 7.01 -10.00 12.81
C TYR A 349 7.52 -9.29 14.07
N PHE A 350 7.86 -8.03 13.94
CA PHE A 350 8.29 -7.18 15.05
C PHE A 350 7.24 -6.08 15.28
N PRO A 351 6.69 -5.93 16.51
CA PRO A 351 5.76 -4.86 16.82
C PRO A 351 6.29 -3.50 16.37
N PRO A 352 5.58 -2.78 15.47
CA PRO A 352 6.11 -1.56 14.84
C PRO A 352 6.20 -0.37 15.80
N THR A 353 5.68 -0.47 17.01
CA THR A 353 5.91 0.50 18.09
C THR A 353 7.39 0.61 18.51
N GLN A 354 8.21 -0.36 18.11
CA GLN A 354 9.68 -0.33 18.28
C GLN A 354 10.40 0.55 17.23
N LEU A 355 9.64 1.12 16.28
CA LEU A 355 10.17 2.00 15.23
C LEU A 355 9.90 3.47 15.54
N ARG A 356 10.73 4.31 14.93
CA ARG A 356 10.49 5.75 14.75
C ARG A 356 9.61 5.97 13.51
N HIS A 357 9.06 7.16 13.33
CA HIS A 357 8.33 7.53 12.11
C HIS A 357 9.19 7.50 10.83
N THR A 358 10.51 7.48 10.98
CA THR A 358 11.48 7.27 9.90
C THR A 358 11.60 5.81 9.47
N LEU A 359 10.93 4.88 10.17
CA LEU A 359 11.06 3.43 10.09
C LEU A 359 12.40 2.87 10.60
N GLU A 360 13.25 3.72 11.16
CA GLU A 360 14.44 3.29 11.91
C GLU A 360 14.02 2.70 13.25
N THR A 361 14.70 1.64 13.68
CA THR A 361 14.44 1.02 14.99
C THR A 361 14.87 1.94 16.13
N LYS A 362 14.18 1.86 17.27
CA LYS A 362 14.54 2.61 18.49
C LYS A 362 15.75 2.01 19.20
N LEU A 363 15.96 0.70 19.11
CA LEU A 363 16.98 -0.05 19.84
C LEU A 363 18.35 -0.01 19.17
N VAL A 364 18.40 -0.12 17.84
CA VAL A 364 19.65 -0.25 17.08
C VAL A 364 19.76 0.89 16.07
N ASP A 365 20.90 1.56 16.06
CA ASP A 365 21.20 2.64 15.13
C ASP A 365 21.47 2.10 13.71
N GLY A 366 20.93 2.79 12.68
CA GLY A 366 21.10 2.40 11.27
C GLY A 366 20.28 1.20 10.82
N LEU A 367 19.46 0.58 11.68
CA LEU A 367 18.60 -0.54 11.34
C LEU A 367 17.17 -0.07 11.07
N TYR A 368 16.63 -0.40 9.89
CA TYR A 368 15.28 -0.05 9.45
C TYR A 368 14.46 -1.30 9.17
N PHE A 369 13.15 -1.25 9.46
CA PHE A 369 12.21 -2.31 9.09
C PHE A 369 11.15 -1.75 8.15
N ALA A 370 10.82 -2.49 7.09
CA ALA A 370 9.79 -2.07 6.14
C ALA A 370 9.00 -3.26 5.59
N GLY A 371 7.69 -3.06 5.44
CA GLY A 371 6.77 -4.04 4.89
C GLY A 371 6.21 -4.99 5.93
N GLN A 372 6.05 -6.25 5.53
CA GLN A 372 5.30 -7.23 6.31
C GLN A 372 5.96 -7.60 7.65
N VAL A 373 7.26 -7.42 7.76
CA VAL A 373 8.02 -7.56 9.01
C VAL A 373 7.50 -6.63 10.14
N ASN A 374 6.82 -5.54 9.78
CA ASN A 374 6.15 -4.60 10.69
C ASN A 374 4.67 -4.98 10.98
N GLY A 375 4.24 -6.19 10.63
CA GLY A 375 2.87 -6.64 10.83
C GLY A 375 1.84 -6.04 9.86
N THR A 376 2.26 -5.57 8.68
CA THR A 376 1.35 -5.14 7.61
C THR A 376 1.06 -6.27 6.63
N THR A 377 -0.09 -6.22 5.92
CA THR A 377 -0.40 -7.10 4.80
C THR A 377 -0.86 -6.29 3.59
N GLY A 378 -0.06 -6.33 2.52
CA GLY A 378 -0.35 -5.70 1.23
C GLY A 378 0.92 -5.26 0.55
N TYR A 379 0.93 -5.36 -0.78
CA TYR A 379 2.06 -4.97 -1.61
C TYR A 379 2.33 -3.47 -1.54
N GLU A 380 1.26 -2.69 -1.53
CA GLU A 380 1.27 -1.24 -1.53
C GLU A 380 1.77 -0.67 -0.21
N GLU A 381 1.31 -1.24 0.91
CA GLU A 381 1.79 -0.88 2.25
C GLU A 381 3.27 -1.22 2.41
N ALA A 382 3.71 -2.35 1.85
CA ALA A 382 5.11 -2.76 1.87
C ALA A 382 5.98 -1.83 1.01
N ALA A 383 5.55 -1.53 -0.22
CA ALA A 383 6.24 -0.62 -1.14
C ALA A 383 6.41 0.79 -0.56
N ALA A 384 5.35 1.33 0.05
CA ALA A 384 5.38 2.65 0.70
C ALA A 384 6.38 2.73 1.85
N GLN A 385 6.38 1.70 2.73
CA GLN A 385 7.35 1.61 3.82
C GLN A 385 8.78 1.47 3.28
N GLY A 386 8.97 0.62 2.26
CA GLY A 386 10.27 0.44 1.62
C GLY A 386 10.82 1.73 1.04
N LEU A 387 10.00 2.46 0.28
CA LEU A 387 10.37 3.74 -0.31
C LEU A 387 10.86 4.73 0.76
N LEU A 388 10.08 4.92 1.84
CA LEU A 388 10.47 5.86 2.91
C LEU A 388 11.66 5.37 3.73
N ALA A 389 11.81 4.07 3.97
CA ALA A 389 12.99 3.52 4.63
C ALA A 389 14.26 3.77 3.81
N GLY A 390 14.20 3.55 2.49
CA GLY A 390 15.30 3.83 1.56
C GLY A 390 15.71 5.30 1.53
N ILE A 391 14.71 6.20 1.43
CA ILE A 391 14.93 7.66 1.48
C ILE A 391 15.58 8.04 2.81
N ASN A 392 15.03 7.61 3.94
CA ASN A 392 15.51 8.03 5.26
C ASN A 392 16.87 7.43 5.63
N ALA A 393 17.16 6.20 5.21
CA ALA A 393 18.49 5.61 5.38
C ALA A 393 19.55 6.40 4.60
N HIS A 394 19.25 6.80 3.36
CA HIS A 394 20.13 7.66 2.57
C HIS A 394 20.32 9.04 3.22
N ARG A 395 19.25 9.74 3.58
CA ARG A 395 19.31 11.08 4.17
C ARG A 395 20.10 11.09 5.47
N LYS A 396 19.91 10.07 6.33
CA LYS A 396 20.72 9.91 7.54
C LYS A 396 22.21 9.75 7.21
N ARG A 397 22.55 8.98 6.17
CA ARG A 397 23.93 8.79 5.72
C ARG A 397 24.61 10.11 5.33
N VAL A 398 23.90 10.99 4.65
CA VAL A 398 24.44 12.28 4.19
C VAL A 398 24.26 13.42 5.21
N GLY A 399 23.67 13.15 6.38
CA GLY A 399 23.47 14.13 7.44
C GLY A 399 22.30 15.09 7.20
N GLU A 400 21.36 14.72 6.34
CA GLU A 400 20.16 15.49 6.07
C GLU A 400 19.00 15.12 7.00
N SER A 401 18.04 16.03 7.15
CA SER A 401 16.84 15.80 7.95
C SER A 401 15.98 14.68 7.35
N ALA A 402 15.45 13.81 8.20
CA ALA A 402 14.57 12.73 7.77
C ALA A 402 13.25 13.26 7.19
N ILE A 403 12.66 12.49 6.27
CA ILE A 403 11.31 12.73 5.74
C ILE A 403 10.31 11.95 6.60
N VAL A 404 9.36 12.69 7.17
CA VAL A 404 8.21 12.14 7.91
C VAL A 404 6.95 12.78 7.35
N LEU A 405 6.15 11.98 6.65
CA LEU A 405 4.87 12.43 6.09
C LEU A 405 3.80 12.49 7.17
N GLN A 406 3.05 13.58 7.19
CA GLN A 406 1.95 13.76 8.15
C GLN A 406 0.67 13.07 7.68
N ARG A 407 -0.28 12.88 8.60
CA ARG A 407 -1.56 12.20 8.33
C ARG A 407 -2.48 12.96 7.37
N ASP A 408 -2.33 14.25 7.23
CA ASP A 408 -3.05 15.11 6.28
C ASP A 408 -2.30 15.36 4.98
N GLU A 409 -1.05 14.91 4.90
CA GLU A 409 -0.22 15.00 3.68
C GLU A 409 -0.32 13.75 2.82
N ALA A 410 -0.40 12.56 3.43
CA ALA A 410 -0.39 11.30 2.68
C ALA A 410 -1.05 10.13 3.43
N TYR A 411 -1.67 9.18 2.68
CA TYR A 411 -2.03 7.87 3.20
C TYR A 411 -0.80 7.12 3.73
N ILE A 412 0.37 7.32 3.12
CA ILE A 412 1.64 6.79 3.62
C ILE A 412 1.93 7.34 5.03
N GLY A 413 1.66 8.62 5.28
CA GLY A 413 1.78 9.22 6.60
C GLY A 413 0.81 8.59 7.61
N VAL A 414 -0.46 8.38 7.21
CA VAL A 414 -1.45 7.67 8.05
C VAL A 414 -0.99 6.26 8.37
N LEU A 415 -0.48 5.51 7.38
CA LEU A 415 0.03 4.16 7.53
C LEU A 415 1.14 4.10 8.59
N ILE A 416 2.17 4.90 8.44
CA ILE A 416 3.33 4.86 9.32
C ILE A 416 2.98 5.35 10.73
N ASP A 417 2.21 6.43 10.84
CA ASP A 417 1.77 6.92 12.14
C ASP A 417 0.91 5.88 12.89
N ASP A 418 -0.04 5.21 12.22
CA ASP A 418 -0.82 4.13 12.83
C ASP A 418 0.09 2.99 13.34
N LEU A 419 1.07 2.56 12.54
CA LEU A 419 2.00 1.50 12.92
C LEU A 419 2.81 1.85 14.17
N VAL A 420 3.45 3.01 14.19
CA VAL A 420 4.41 3.34 15.26
C VAL A 420 3.74 3.86 16.53
N THR A 421 2.52 4.42 16.45
CA THR A 421 1.80 4.95 17.60
C THR A 421 0.77 3.99 18.18
N LYS A 422 0.01 3.30 17.33
CA LYS A 422 -1.06 2.37 17.76
C LYS A 422 -0.56 0.94 17.89
N GLY A 423 0.48 0.58 17.11
CA GLY A 423 0.89 -0.80 16.96
C GLY A 423 -0.10 -1.61 16.13
N VAL A 424 0.04 -2.93 16.18
CA VAL A 424 -0.81 -3.87 15.45
C VAL A 424 -1.16 -5.05 16.34
N ASP A 425 -2.45 -5.30 16.49
CA ASP A 425 -2.98 -6.49 17.18
C ASP A 425 -3.36 -7.60 16.18
N GLU A 426 -3.55 -7.23 14.92
CA GLU A 426 -3.82 -8.09 13.76
C GLU A 426 -3.06 -7.55 12.54
N PRO A 427 -2.84 -8.34 11.48
CA PRO A 427 -2.16 -7.83 10.28
C PRO A 427 -2.80 -6.55 9.76
N TYR A 428 -2.05 -5.44 9.82
CA TYR A 428 -2.53 -4.12 9.44
C TYR A 428 -2.80 -4.03 7.95
N ARG A 429 -3.92 -3.43 7.59
CA ARG A 429 -4.30 -3.10 6.22
C ARG A 429 -4.85 -1.69 6.14
N MET A 430 -4.46 -0.95 5.10
CA MET A 430 -4.98 0.39 4.88
C MET A 430 -6.41 0.35 4.34
N PHE A 431 -7.24 1.24 4.89
CA PHE A 431 -8.61 1.52 4.45
C PHE A 431 -8.85 3.02 4.43
N THR A 432 -9.81 3.46 3.61
CA THR A 432 -10.19 4.88 3.56
C THR A 432 -10.75 5.40 4.89
N SER A 433 -11.31 4.51 5.74
CA SER A 433 -11.79 4.87 7.07
C SER A 433 -10.70 5.21 8.08
N ARG A 434 -9.44 4.84 7.80
CA ARG A 434 -8.31 5.18 8.67
C ARG A 434 -7.78 6.60 8.45
N ALA A 435 -8.07 7.20 7.29
CA ALA A 435 -7.69 8.56 6.96
C ALA A 435 -8.81 9.54 7.36
N GLU A 436 -8.51 10.43 8.28
CA GLU A 436 -9.41 11.48 8.74
C GLU A 436 -9.63 12.54 7.65
N TYR A 437 -8.58 12.84 6.87
CA TYR A 437 -8.54 13.90 5.86
C TYR A 437 -8.63 13.36 4.43
N ARG A 438 -9.47 12.33 4.20
CA ARG A 438 -9.52 11.62 2.89
C ARG A 438 -9.89 12.50 1.70
N ILE A 439 -10.55 13.66 1.91
CA ILE A 439 -10.83 14.63 0.85
C ILE A 439 -9.54 15.36 0.42
N LEU A 440 -8.59 15.54 1.34
CA LEU A 440 -7.26 16.08 1.02
C LEU A 440 -6.38 15.02 0.34
N LEU A 441 -6.54 13.73 0.72
CA LEU A 441 -5.68 12.62 0.34
C LEU A 441 -6.21 11.82 -0.86
N ARG A 442 -6.80 12.48 -1.84
CA ARG A 442 -7.34 11.80 -3.03
C ARG A 442 -6.24 11.22 -3.91
N GLN A 443 -6.58 10.17 -4.68
CA GLN A 443 -5.66 9.55 -5.63
C GLN A 443 -5.29 10.49 -6.81
N ASP A 444 -6.23 11.36 -7.22
CA ASP A 444 -6.09 12.27 -8.36
C ASP A 444 -5.10 13.42 -8.09
N ASN A 445 -4.97 13.83 -6.81
CA ASN A 445 -4.11 14.94 -6.40
C ASN A 445 -2.81 14.52 -5.70
N ALA A 446 -2.44 13.24 -5.72
CA ALA A 446 -1.23 12.78 -5.03
C ALA A 446 0.03 13.48 -5.55
N ASP A 447 0.10 13.75 -6.86
CA ASP A 447 1.19 14.52 -7.46
C ASP A 447 1.22 15.98 -6.98
N LEU A 448 0.06 16.64 -6.86
CA LEU A 448 -0.01 18.02 -6.35
C LEU A 448 0.49 18.15 -4.90
N ARG A 449 0.39 17.08 -4.12
CA ARG A 449 0.84 17.04 -2.72
C ARG A 449 2.31 16.65 -2.58
N LEU A 450 2.80 15.68 -3.35
CA LEU A 450 4.04 14.97 -3.06
C LEU A 450 5.12 15.08 -4.16
N THR A 451 4.78 15.40 -5.42
CA THR A 451 5.78 15.52 -6.48
C THR A 451 6.80 16.65 -6.24
N PRO A 452 6.43 17.81 -5.66
CA PRO A 452 7.43 18.81 -5.28
C PRO A 452 8.48 18.27 -4.30
N LEU A 453 8.03 17.52 -3.27
CA LEU A 453 8.93 16.85 -2.33
C LEU A 453 9.79 15.79 -3.04
N GLY A 454 9.16 14.95 -3.89
CA GLY A 454 9.87 13.93 -4.67
C GLY A 454 10.98 14.51 -5.57
N HIS A 455 10.75 15.69 -6.13
CA HIS A 455 11.74 16.42 -6.91
C HIS A 455 12.85 17.02 -6.02
N GLU A 456 12.48 17.68 -4.92
CA GLU A 456 13.41 18.25 -3.95
C GLU A 456 14.43 17.21 -3.43
N ILE A 457 13.96 16.01 -3.10
CA ILE A 457 14.83 14.92 -2.63
C ILE A 457 15.60 14.20 -3.75
N GLY A 458 15.36 14.51 -5.02
CA GLY A 458 16.10 13.96 -6.17
C GLY A 458 15.53 12.66 -6.76
N LEU A 459 14.34 12.20 -6.35
CA LEU A 459 13.70 10.98 -6.90
C LEU A 459 12.85 11.24 -8.15
N ILE A 460 12.32 12.43 -8.35
CA ILE A 460 11.59 12.82 -9.56
C ILE A 460 12.56 13.47 -10.55
N SER A 461 12.49 13.04 -11.81
CA SER A 461 13.29 13.60 -12.89
C SER A 461 12.81 15.00 -13.30
N GLU A 462 13.70 15.82 -13.87
CA GLU A 462 13.34 17.13 -14.45
C GLU A 462 12.21 17.01 -15.49
N LYS A 463 12.20 15.93 -16.28
CA LYS A 463 11.16 15.65 -17.27
C LYS A 463 9.80 15.45 -16.60
N ASP A 464 9.74 14.59 -15.56
CA ASP A 464 8.50 14.31 -14.85
C ASP A 464 8.02 15.53 -14.06
N PHE A 465 8.95 16.30 -13.48
CA PHE A 465 8.64 17.54 -12.78
C PHE A 465 8.07 18.60 -13.73
N ALA A 466 8.64 18.75 -14.93
CA ALA A 466 8.11 19.65 -15.96
C ALA A 466 6.70 19.23 -16.42
N ASN A 467 6.42 17.91 -16.50
CA ASN A 467 5.06 17.40 -16.79
C ASN A 467 4.09 17.74 -15.66
N PHE A 468 4.51 17.59 -14.41
CA PHE A 468 3.74 17.98 -13.24
C PHE A 468 3.40 19.49 -13.23
N GLU A 469 4.39 20.36 -13.44
CA GLU A 469 4.18 21.82 -13.48
C GLU A 469 3.22 22.21 -14.61
N ARG A 470 3.28 21.55 -15.76
CA ARG A 470 2.31 21.73 -16.85
C ARG A 470 0.90 21.35 -16.44
N LYS A 471 0.71 20.17 -15.83
CA LYS A 471 -0.61 19.73 -15.31
C LYS A 471 -1.14 20.75 -14.30
N LYS A 472 -0.35 21.16 -13.33
CA LYS A 472 -0.70 22.17 -12.33
C LYS A 472 -1.14 23.49 -12.97
N SER A 473 -0.38 24.01 -13.93
CA SER A 473 -0.73 25.22 -14.69
C SER A 473 -2.04 25.07 -15.46
N CYS A 474 -2.32 23.88 -16.03
CA CYS A 474 -3.60 23.59 -16.69
C CYS A 474 -4.78 23.66 -15.72
N VAL A 475 -4.65 23.00 -14.55
CA VAL A 475 -5.67 23.01 -13.49
C VAL A 475 -5.97 24.43 -13.02
N GLU A 476 -4.93 25.21 -12.70
CA GLU A 476 -5.07 26.60 -12.26
C GLU A 476 -5.71 27.49 -13.33
N SER A 477 -5.35 27.27 -14.61
CA SER A 477 -5.91 27.99 -15.75
C SER A 477 -7.42 27.73 -15.91
N LEU A 478 -7.85 26.48 -15.80
CA LEU A 478 -9.27 26.10 -15.87
C LEU A 478 -10.09 26.70 -14.73
N ILE A 479 -9.59 26.62 -13.49
CA ILE A 479 -10.27 27.21 -12.33
C ILE A 479 -10.37 28.75 -12.48
N SER A 480 -9.29 29.39 -12.92
CA SER A 480 -9.27 30.82 -13.16
C SER A 480 -10.21 31.23 -14.30
N PHE A 481 -10.24 30.46 -15.40
CA PHE A 481 -11.19 30.68 -16.50
C PHE A 481 -12.62 30.55 -16.02
N ALA A 482 -12.98 29.51 -15.25
CA ALA A 482 -14.30 29.31 -14.69
C ALA A 482 -14.77 30.47 -13.80
N ARG A 483 -13.87 31.01 -12.97
CA ARG A 483 -14.15 32.17 -12.09
C ARG A 483 -14.36 33.46 -12.86
N ARG A 484 -13.65 33.68 -13.97
CA ARG A 484 -13.75 34.93 -14.78
C ARG A 484 -14.87 34.89 -15.78
N THR A 485 -15.19 33.74 -16.37
CA THR A 485 -16.15 33.59 -17.44
C THR A 485 -17.58 33.61 -16.87
N SER A 486 -18.44 34.43 -17.49
CA SER A 486 -19.87 34.47 -17.22
C SER A 486 -20.59 33.85 -18.41
N VAL A 487 -21.59 33.00 -18.13
CA VAL A 487 -22.49 32.36 -19.09
C VAL A 487 -23.84 33.02 -18.98
N ARG A 488 -24.45 33.41 -20.11
CA ARG A 488 -25.77 34.07 -20.15
C ARG A 488 -26.88 33.04 -19.98
N ALA A 489 -28.06 33.51 -19.52
CA ALA A 489 -29.25 32.68 -19.54
C ALA A 489 -29.56 32.25 -20.99
N GLY A 490 -29.92 31.01 -21.20
CA GLY A 490 -30.18 30.43 -22.50
C GLY A 490 -28.98 29.97 -23.31
N GLU A 491 -27.75 30.39 -22.96
CA GLU A 491 -26.55 30.14 -23.77
C GLU A 491 -26.16 28.65 -23.81
N ILE A 492 -26.44 27.88 -22.73
CA ILE A 492 -26.12 26.46 -22.59
C ILE A 492 -27.33 25.59 -22.22
N ASP A 493 -28.56 26.09 -22.42
CA ASP A 493 -29.78 25.41 -21.96
C ASP A 493 -29.98 24.03 -22.58
N ASP A 494 -29.56 23.82 -23.84
CA ASP A 494 -29.64 22.50 -24.48
C ASP A 494 -28.70 21.50 -23.85
N TYR A 495 -27.52 21.95 -23.45
CA TYR A 495 -26.58 21.09 -22.68
C TYR A 495 -27.14 20.79 -21.28
N LEU A 496 -27.66 21.81 -20.57
CA LEU A 496 -28.28 21.62 -19.25
C LEU A 496 -29.40 20.58 -19.29
N LYS A 497 -30.30 20.69 -20.28
CA LYS A 497 -31.38 19.72 -20.52
C LYS A 497 -30.83 18.30 -20.80
N SER A 498 -29.74 18.20 -21.58
CA SER A 498 -29.15 16.91 -21.96
C SER A 498 -28.55 16.13 -20.77
N VAL A 499 -28.25 16.84 -19.68
CA VAL A 499 -27.72 16.27 -18.43
C VAL A 499 -28.72 16.35 -17.27
N ASP A 500 -30.01 16.55 -17.56
CA ASP A 500 -31.10 16.64 -16.60
C ASP A 500 -30.88 17.74 -15.51
N SER A 501 -30.29 18.86 -15.93
CA SER A 501 -30.03 20.02 -15.07
C SER A 501 -31.00 21.18 -15.41
N GLU A 502 -31.45 21.92 -14.38
CA GLU A 502 -32.37 23.04 -14.57
C GLU A 502 -31.72 24.17 -15.37
N PRO A 503 -32.46 24.77 -16.36
CA PRO A 503 -32.02 25.95 -17.09
C PRO A 503 -31.73 27.14 -16.17
N MET A 504 -30.83 28.02 -16.63
CA MET A 504 -30.45 29.21 -15.86
C MET A 504 -31.45 30.35 -16.09
N LYS A 505 -32.03 30.90 -15.01
CA LYS A 505 -32.93 32.07 -15.08
C LYS A 505 -32.17 33.38 -15.29
N GLN A 506 -30.90 33.44 -14.99
CA GLN A 506 -30.02 34.61 -15.12
C GLN A 506 -28.58 34.18 -15.41
N GLY A 507 -27.75 35.09 -15.92
CA GLY A 507 -26.34 34.84 -16.15
C GLY A 507 -25.61 34.50 -14.85
N ARG A 508 -24.71 33.51 -14.91
CA ARG A 508 -23.89 33.04 -13.76
C ARG A 508 -22.44 32.89 -14.17
N LYS A 509 -21.54 32.86 -13.17
CA LYS A 509 -20.15 32.45 -13.38
C LYS A 509 -20.11 30.96 -13.74
N LEU A 510 -19.23 30.62 -14.68
CA LEU A 510 -19.01 29.22 -15.05
C LEU A 510 -18.61 28.37 -13.84
N TYR A 511 -17.86 28.94 -12.89
CA TYR A 511 -17.53 28.34 -11.61
C TYR A 511 -18.77 27.89 -10.82
N ASP A 512 -19.79 28.75 -10.72
CA ASP A 512 -21.05 28.46 -9.98
C ASP A 512 -21.91 27.39 -10.69
N ILE A 513 -21.81 27.32 -12.01
CA ILE A 513 -22.48 26.30 -12.82
C ILE A 513 -21.83 24.93 -12.58
N LEU A 514 -20.49 24.86 -12.54
CA LEU A 514 -19.72 23.65 -12.28
C LEU A 514 -19.87 23.09 -10.86
N LEU A 515 -20.44 23.82 -9.92
CA LEU A 515 -20.80 23.29 -8.60
C LEU A 515 -21.95 22.26 -8.66
N ARG A 516 -22.71 22.21 -9.76
CA ARG A 516 -23.75 21.19 -9.97
C ARG A 516 -23.08 19.85 -10.33
N ASN A 517 -23.50 18.78 -9.68
CA ASN A 517 -22.87 17.45 -9.82
C ASN A 517 -22.89 16.90 -11.24
N GLU A 518 -23.99 17.13 -11.97
CA GLU A 518 -24.22 16.65 -13.33
C GLU A 518 -23.47 17.45 -14.40
N ILE A 519 -22.91 18.62 -14.06
CA ILE A 519 -22.17 19.46 -15.00
C ILE A 519 -20.71 19.12 -15.03
N ALA A 520 -20.12 18.94 -16.21
CA ALA A 520 -18.73 18.62 -16.40
C ALA A 520 -18.05 19.54 -17.43
N PHE A 521 -16.76 19.81 -17.27
CA PHE A 521 -15.98 20.57 -18.27
C PHE A 521 -16.03 19.94 -19.65
N ALA A 522 -15.98 18.61 -19.74
CA ALA A 522 -16.05 17.88 -21.01
C ALA A 522 -17.36 18.13 -21.78
N GLY A 523 -18.50 18.27 -21.08
CA GLY A 523 -19.77 18.62 -21.69
C GLY A 523 -19.83 20.10 -22.07
N LEU A 524 -19.36 20.98 -21.18
CA LEU A 524 -19.35 22.42 -21.41
C LEU A 524 -18.40 22.83 -22.56
N SER A 525 -17.31 22.15 -22.79
CA SER A 525 -16.39 22.42 -23.90
C SER A 525 -17.04 22.22 -25.27
N ARG A 526 -18.06 21.38 -25.39
CA ARG A 526 -18.82 21.17 -26.64
C ARG A 526 -19.72 22.35 -27.01
N VAL A 527 -20.12 23.14 -26.02
CA VAL A 527 -21.10 24.25 -26.20
C VAL A 527 -20.50 25.64 -25.92
N LEU A 528 -19.30 25.69 -25.33
CA LEU A 528 -18.60 26.95 -25.05
C LEU A 528 -17.27 27.00 -25.86
N PRO A 529 -17.23 27.64 -27.04
CA PRO A 529 -16.05 27.65 -27.92
C PRO A 529 -14.77 28.17 -27.25
N LYS A 530 -14.89 29.19 -26.38
CA LYS A 530 -13.74 29.74 -25.64
C LYS A 530 -13.12 28.73 -24.65
N LEU A 531 -13.92 27.85 -24.09
CA LEU A 531 -13.44 26.78 -23.22
C LEU A 531 -12.74 25.69 -24.04
N ALA A 532 -13.33 25.28 -25.16
CA ALA A 532 -12.74 24.34 -26.09
C ALA A 532 -11.36 24.83 -26.59
N GLN A 533 -11.30 26.09 -27.03
CA GLN A 533 -10.06 26.73 -27.46
C GLN A 533 -8.99 26.72 -26.36
N LEU A 534 -9.33 27.07 -25.12
CA LEU A 534 -8.39 27.04 -23.99
C LEU A 534 -7.83 25.65 -23.74
N ILE A 535 -8.69 24.62 -23.78
CA ILE A 535 -8.31 23.21 -23.58
C ILE A 535 -7.32 22.78 -24.69
N GLU A 536 -7.63 23.10 -25.94
CA GLU A 536 -6.80 22.75 -27.10
C GLU A 536 -5.45 23.50 -27.10
N GLU A 537 -5.47 24.82 -26.94
CA GLU A 537 -4.24 25.66 -26.95
C GLU A 537 -3.24 25.24 -25.87
N LYS A 538 -3.71 24.80 -24.71
CA LYS A 538 -2.85 24.34 -23.61
C LYS A 538 -2.57 22.84 -23.64
N GLY A 539 -3.14 22.09 -24.59
CA GLY A 539 -2.99 20.63 -24.65
C GLY A 539 -3.35 19.94 -23.33
N MET A 540 -4.51 20.30 -22.74
CA MET A 540 -4.91 19.83 -21.43
C MET A 540 -5.28 18.35 -21.46
N THR A 541 -4.73 17.59 -20.54
CA THR A 541 -5.07 16.17 -20.38
C THR A 541 -6.40 15.97 -19.65
N THR A 542 -7.04 14.80 -19.85
CA THR A 542 -8.26 14.42 -19.13
C THR A 542 -8.06 14.49 -17.62
N GLU A 543 -6.90 14.03 -17.11
CA GLU A 543 -6.56 14.09 -15.67
C GLU A 543 -6.52 15.53 -15.14
N ALA A 544 -5.98 16.49 -15.90
CA ALA A 544 -5.93 17.89 -15.49
C ALA A 544 -7.35 18.52 -15.46
N ILE A 545 -8.20 18.14 -16.41
CA ILE A 545 -9.59 18.61 -16.50
C ILE A 545 -10.41 18.04 -15.33
N GLU A 546 -10.31 16.74 -15.06
CA GLU A 546 -10.97 16.08 -13.92
C GLU A 546 -10.53 16.67 -12.58
N GLU A 547 -9.23 16.89 -12.38
CA GLU A 547 -8.70 17.50 -11.16
C GLU A 547 -9.24 18.92 -10.95
N ALA A 548 -9.29 19.75 -11.99
CA ALA A 548 -9.86 21.09 -11.88
C ALA A 548 -11.35 21.05 -11.51
N GLU A 549 -12.11 20.12 -12.09
CA GLU A 549 -13.53 19.91 -11.79
C GLU A 549 -13.73 19.46 -10.35
N ILE A 550 -12.94 18.49 -9.87
CA ILE A 550 -12.99 18.01 -8.49
C ILE A 550 -12.65 19.14 -7.51
N GLN A 551 -11.62 19.92 -7.76
CA GLN A 551 -11.27 21.06 -6.91
C GLN A 551 -12.38 22.11 -6.83
N ILE A 552 -13.11 22.36 -7.92
CA ILE A 552 -14.25 23.28 -7.91
C ILE A 552 -15.40 22.69 -7.08
N LYS A 553 -15.81 21.46 -7.38
CA LYS A 553 -16.97 20.80 -6.73
C LYS A 553 -16.77 20.56 -5.25
N TYR A 554 -15.53 20.20 -4.84
CA TYR A 554 -15.20 19.88 -3.45
C TYR A 554 -14.58 21.04 -2.69
N ASN A 555 -14.48 22.26 -3.27
CA ASN A 555 -13.78 23.39 -2.66
C ASN A 555 -14.21 23.67 -1.21
N GLY A 556 -15.51 23.68 -0.92
CA GLY A 556 -16.02 23.95 0.43
C GLY A 556 -15.56 22.89 1.47
N TYR A 557 -15.56 21.63 1.06
CA TYR A 557 -15.10 20.53 1.91
C TYR A 557 -13.58 20.56 2.10
N ILE A 558 -12.82 20.83 1.04
CA ILE A 558 -11.36 20.96 1.07
C ILE A 558 -10.95 22.07 2.03
N GLN A 559 -11.57 23.26 1.97
CA GLN A 559 -11.26 24.36 2.87
C GLN A 559 -11.58 24.02 4.34
N ARG A 560 -12.68 23.33 4.58
CA ARG A 560 -13.08 22.90 5.93
C ARG A 560 -12.07 21.89 6.50
N GLU A 561 -11.68 20.87 5.72
CA GLU A 561 -10.68 19.87 6.19
C GLU A 561 -9.32 20.51 6.43
N LYS A 562 -8.85 21.42 5.55
CA LYS A 562 -7.60 22.16 5.77
C LYS A 562 -7.62 22.93 7.09
N PHE A 563 -8.73 23.64 7.38
CA PHE A 563 -8.86 24.38 8.64
C PHE A 563 -8.83 23.46 9.88
N ILE A 564 -9.40 22.25 9.78
CA ILE A 564 -9.35 21.24 10.86
C ILE A 564 -7.91 20.72 11.02
N ALA A 565 -7.25 20.39 9.91
CA ALA A 565 -5.87 19.91 9.90
C ALA A 565 -4.92 20.94 10.53
N GLU A 566 -5.00 22.22 10.14
CA GLU A 566 -4.21 23.32 10.70
C GLU A 566 -4.35 23.44 12.22
N LYS A 567 -5.56 23.22 12.76
CA LYS A 567 -5.77 23.22 14.22
C LYS A 567 -5.05 22.07 14.93
N LEU A 568 -5.03 20.89 14.30
CA LEU A 568 -4.38 19.70 14.87
C LEU A 568 -2.86 19.77 14.75
N HIS A 569 -2.33 20.41 13.71
CA HIS A 569 -0.89 20.68 13.59
C HIS A 569 -0.29 21.41 14.80
N ARG A 570 -1.07 22.20 15.53
CA ARG A 570 -0.60 22.82 16.75
C ARG A 570 -0.15 21.80 17.81
N LEU A 571 -0.81 20.66 17.89
CA LEU A 571 -0.43 19.56 18.79
C LEU A 571 0.81 18.81 18.29
N GLU A 572 0.97 18.69 16.97
CA GLU A 572 2.15 18.07 16.35
C GLU A 572 3.42 18.93 16.53
N ASN A 573 3.27 20.23 16.67
CA ASN A 573 4.40 21.14 16.87
C ASN A 573 4.88 21.21 18.34
N ILE A 574 4.15 20.59 19.28
CA ILE A 574 4.56 20.57 20.69
C ILE A 574 5.38 19.30 20.93
N ALA A 575 6.70 19.48 21.00
CA ALA A 575 7.64 18.38 21.20
C ALA A 575 7.60 17.86 22.65
N ILE A 576 7.79 16.57 22.80
CA ILE A 576 8.01 15.88 24.07
C ILE A 576 9.48 15.41 24.08
N PRO A 577 10.26 15.75 25.13
CA PRO A 577 11.64 15.29 25.25
C PRO A 577 11.73 13.76 25.25
N ALA A 578 12.71 13.22 24.51
CA ALA A 578 12.84 11.77 24.31
C ALA A 578 13.14 11.00 25.63
N ASP A 579 13.79 11.64 26.58
CA ASP A 579 14.19 11.11 27.90
C ASP A 579 13.16 11.38 29.00
N PHE A 580 11.98 11.96 28.67
CA PHE A 580 10.99 12.35 29.65
C PHE A 580 10.46 11.16 30.45
N ASP A 581 10.48 11.29 31.79
CA ASP A 581 9.94 10.29 32.72
C ASP A 581 8.44 10.49 32.98
N TYR A 582 7.60 9.72 32.25
CA TYR A 582 6.15 9.74 32.43
C TYR A 582 5.67 9.21 33.79
N HIS A 583 6.49 8.39 34.49
CA HIS A 583 6.13 7.88 35.82
C HIS A 583 6.15 8.96 36.87
N SER A 584 6.92 10.04 36.68
CA SER A 584 6.94 11.21 37.57
C SER A 584 5.65 12.01 37.53
N MET A 585 4.79 11.88 36.50
CA MET A 585 3.53 12.61 36.34
C MET A 585 2.34 11.86 36.92
N GLN A 586 2.05 12.04 38.19
CA GLN A 586 0.93 11.37 38.86
C GLN A 586 -0.47 11.82 38.39
N SER A 587 -0.57 12.94 37.69
CA SER A 587 -1.81 13.43 37.08
C SER A 587 -2.20 12.71 35.79
N LEU A 588 -1.31 11.91 35.22
CA LEU A 588 -1.64 10.97 34.12
C LEU A 588 -2.25 9.68 34.68
N THR A 589 -3.15 9.08 33.93
CA THR A 589 -3.67 7.74 34.25
C THR A 589 -2.54 6.70 34.25
N ILE A 590 -2.71 5.60 35.00
CA ILE A 590 -1.70 4.51 35.05
C ILE A 590 -1.48 3.93 33.66
N GLU A 591 -2.56 3.71 32.92
CA GLU A 591 -2.50 3.19 31.55
C GLU A 591 -1.74 4.15 30.61
N ALA A 592 -2.06 5.45 30.65
CA ALA A 592 -1.36 6.45 29.85
C ALA A 592 0.14 6.48 30.18
N ARG A 593 0.53 6.45 31.45
CA ARG A 593 1.95 6.42 31.87
C ARG A 593 2.69 5.21 31.28
N GLN A 594 2.09 4.02 31.39
CA GLN A 594 2.70 2.79 30.87
C GLN A 594 2.86 2.86 29.35
N LYS A 595 1.82 3.27 28.63
CA LYS A 595 1.84 3.34 27.16
C LYS A 595 2.75 4.44 26.64
N LEU A 596 2.74 5.61 27.23
CA LEU A 596 3.65 6.70 26.86
C LEU A 596 5.12 6.34 27.12
N THR A 597 5.41 5.63 28.22
CA THR A 597 6.76 5.15 28.51
C THR A 597 7.24 4.12 27.50
N ARG A 598 6.34 3.22 27.06
CA ARG A 598 6.66 2.18 26.08
C ARG A 598 6.83 2.76 24.67
N ILE A 599 5.90 3.61 24.23
CA ILE A 599 5.83 4.11 22.84
C ILE A 599 6.78 5.28 22.62
N ARG A 600 7.01 6.13 23.64
CA ARG A 600 7.89 7.30 23.57
C ARG A 600 7.52 8.24 22.41
N PRO A 601 6.28 8.79 22.38
CA PRO A 601 5.90 9.75 21.35
C PRO A 601 6.78 11.00 21.41
N THR A 602 7.08 11.57 20.26
CA THR A 602 7.93 12.77 20.15
C THR A 602 7.12 14.06 20.17
N THR A 603 5.79 13.98 20.00
CA THR A 603 4.89 15.13 20.03
C THR A 603 3.61 14.84 20.83
N ILE A 604 2.92 15.90 21.28
CA ILE A 604 1.61 15.75 21.93
C ILE A 604 0.56 15.20 20.94
N GLY A 605 0.64 15.57 19.66
CA GLY A 605 -0.23 15.02 18.63
C GLY A 605 -0.10 13.50 18.55
N GLN A 606 1.12 12.96 18.50
CA GLN A 606 1.36 11.50 18.55
C GLN A 606 0.83 10.88 19.84
N ALA A 607 1.10 11.51 20.99
CA ALA A 607 0.60 11.01 22.28
C ALA A 607 -0.93 10.90 22.31
N SER A 608 -1.65 11.85 21.69
CA SER A 608 -3.11 11.87 21.66
C SER A 608 -3.73 10.70 20.84
N ARG A 609 -2.97 10.08 19.94
CA ARG A 609 -3.42 8.97 19.08
C ARG A 609 -3.12 7.60 19.68
N ILE A 610 -2.38 7.54 20.79
CA ILE A 610 -2.06 6.27 21.45
C ILE A 610 -3.32 5.72 22.15
N PRO A 611 -3.79 4.50 21.83
CA PRO A 611 -4.91 3.90 22.51
C PRO A 611 -4.68 3.78 24.02
N GLY A 612 -5.60 4.32 24.83
CA GLY A 612 -5.47 4.38 26.29
C GLY A 612 -4.88 5.68 26.85
N VAL A 613 -4.50 6.62 25.98
CA VAL A 613 -4.24 8.03 26.37
C VAL A 613 -5.53 8.82 26.17
N SER A 614 -6.12 9.27 27.28
CA SER A 614 -7.40 9.99 27.25
C SER A 614 -7.22 11.48 26.90
N PRO A 615 -8.28 12.21 26.47
CA PRO A 615 -8.23 13.65 26.30
C PRO A 615 -7.79 14.40 27.58
N ALA A 616 -8.09 13.86 28.76
CA ALA A 616 -7.64 14.42 30.03
C ALA A 616 -6.11 14.30 30.19
N ASP A 617 -5.54 13.13 29.84
CA ASP A 617 -4.10 12.92 29.83
C ASP A 617 -3.39 13.86 28.84
N VAL A 618 -3.98 14.06 27.65
CA VAL A 618 -3.46 15.02 26.65
C VAL A 618 -3.45 16.45 27.20
N ASN A 619 -4.50 16.87 27.90
CA ASN A 619 -4.54 18.18 28.55
C ASN A 619 -3.45 18.32 29.63
N VAL A 620 -3.15 17.28 30.39
CA VAL A 620 -2.05 17.25 31.36
C VAL A 620 -0.70 17.46 30.66
N LEU A 621 -0.48 16.77 29.52
CA LEU A 621 0.74 16.97 28.71
C LEU A 621 0.81 18.38 28.11
N LEU A 622 -0.32 18.93 27.64
CA LEU A 622 -0.40 20.31 27.14
C LEU A 622 -0.03 21.35 28.22
N VAL A 623 -0.48 21.18 29.44
CA VAL A 623 -0.12 22.07 30.54
C VAL A 623 1.39 21.98 30.84
N LYS A 624 2.00 20.80 30.67
CA LYS A 624 3.43 20.58 30.93
C LYS A 624 4.33 21.12 29.83
N PHE A 625 3.97 20.89 28.56
CA PHE A 625 4.84 21.13 27.39
C PHE A 625 4.34 22.24 26.46
N GLY A 626 3.08 22.64 26.55
CA GLY A 626 2.44 23.60 25.65
C GLY A 626 2.71 25.09 25.97
N ARG A 627 3.69 25.38 26.84
CA ARG A 627 4.07 26.74 27.22
C ARG A 627 5.26 27.24 26.44
#